data_3ce52f1f85d8b605b280c5b043851c7e
#
_entry.id   3ce52f1f85d8b605b280c5b043851c7e
#
_cell.length_a   1.000
_cell.length_b   1.000
_cell.length_c   1.000
_cell.angle_alpha   90.00
_cell.angle_beta   90.00
_cell.angle_gamma   90.00
#
_symmetry.space_group_name_H-M   'P 1'
#
loop_
_entity.id
_entity.type
_entity.pdbx_description
1 polymer ?
#
loop_
_entity_poly.entity_id
_entity_poly.type
_entity_poly.pdbx_seq_one_letter_code
_entity_poly.pdbx_strand_id
1 'polypeptide(L)'
;MKYIILYLLFFSTLFSAKVQEDDIELFLLSRYGGDSANVSLFISEDFIYEHTSYVGLGIETRYVDESLLITKVLNDSIQKYLQVGDRVYEHNNKIVDSLGLITNGPIGEKQKLIVIKKGERDFRVMEIPLEEYRFEENKNSFLESVKRYSEKWYDYDLEILDILKKKHTIVVHYRWEGSREENGKIYTFSAIEFYYINKKKDLIDRIVGLWSEKQFRDQFK
;
A
#
# COMPACT_ATOMS: atom_id res chain seq x y z
N MET A 1 61.57 -22.37 16.03
CA MET A 1 60.11 -22.45 16.12
C MET A 1 59.51 -21.40 15.22
N LYS A 2 59.00 -21.81 14.07
CA LYS A 2 58.32 -20.90 13.09
C LYS A 2 56.82 -20.99 13.33
N TYR A 3 56.21 -19.88 13.73
CA TYR A 3 54.76 -19.78 13.84
C TYR A 3 54.18 -19.56 12.44
N ILE A 4 53.46 -20.54 11.93
CA ILE A 4 52.62 -20.43 10.75
C ILE A 4 51.28 -19.82 11.22
N ILE A 5 51.09 -18.53 10.89
CA ILE A 5 49.80 -17.86 11.05
C ILE A 5 48.92 -18.28 9.87
N LEU A 6 47.98 -19.17 10.12
CA LEU A 6 46.95 -19.57 9.15
C LEU A 6 45.88 -18.47 9.11
N TYR A 7 45.98 -17.58 8.08
CA TYR A 7 44.91 -16.67 7.77
C TYR A 7 43.72 -17.48 7.17
N LEU A 8 42.76 -17.79 8.00
CA LEU A 8 41.44 -18.20 7.56
C LEU A 8 40.77 -16.97 6.92
N LEU A 9 40.94 -16.81 5.60
CA LEU A 9 40.11 -15.98 4.77
C LEU A 9 38.69 -16.58 4.78
N PHE A 10 37.83 -16.06 5.67
CA PHE A 10 36.40 -16.19 5.54
C PHE A 10 36.01 -15.42 4.27
N PHE A 11 36.04 -16.11 3.14
CA PHE A 11 35.24 -15.69 2.00
C PHE A 11 33.79 -15.87 2.43
N SER A 12 33.20 -14.79 2.97
CA SER A 12 31.75 -14.61 2.94
C SER A 12 31.39 -14.48 1.48
N THR A 13 31.18 -15.61 0.81
CA THR A 13 30.40 -15.63 -0.42
C THR A 13 29.03 -15.09 -0.03
N LEU A 14 28.80 -13.83 -0.33
CA LEU A 14 27.48 -13.26 -0.50
C LEU A 14 26.82 -14.08 -1.61
N PHE A 15 26.30 -15.25 -1.25
CA PHE A 15 25.27 -15.90 -2.04
C PHE A 15 24.10 -14.92 -2.04
N SER A 16 23.96 -14.18 -3.13
CA SER A 16 22.68 -13.60 -3.47
C SER A 16 21.75 -14.81 -3.62
N ALA A 17 21.07 -15.15 -2.53
CA ALA A 17 20.14 -16.26 -2.54
C ALA A 17 19.01 -15.84 -3.47
N LYS A 18 18.85 -16.62 -4.54
CA LYS A 18 17.76 -16.44 -5.49
C LYS A 18 16.45 -16.54 -4.73
N VAL A 19 15.59 -15.53 -4.82
CA VAL A 19 14.27 -15.56 -4.18
C VAL A 19 13.49 -16.80 -4.64
N GLN A 20 13.15 -17.64 -3.67
CA GLN A 20 12.40 -18.88 -3.85
C GLN A 20 10.98 -18.72 -3.28
N GLU A 21 10.18 -19.78 -3.38
CA GLU A 21 8.82 -19.78 -2.83
C GLU A 21 8.81 -19.62 -1.31
N ASP A 22 9.70 -20.31 -0.60
CA ASP A 22 9.84 -20.22 0.87
C ASP A 22 10.25 -18.80 1.35
N ASP A 23 11.01 -18.07 0.51
CA ASP A 23 11.41 -16.69 0.82
C ASP A 23 10.23 -15.71 0.79
N ILE A 24 9.17 -16.02 0.02
CA ILE A 24 8.00 -15.17 -0.09
C ILE A 24 7.19 -15.19 1.21
N GLU A 25 7.09 -16.33 1.87
CA GLU A 25 6.44 -16.41 3.18
C GLU A 25 7.19 -15.53 4.19
N LEU A 26 8.51 -15.66 4.27
CA LEU A 26 9.35 -14.83 5.14
C LEU A 26 9.23 -13.34 4.79
N PHE A 27 9.19 -13.00 3.49
CA PHE A 27 8.96 -11.63 3.03
C PHE A 27 7.62 -11.09 3.52
N LEU A 28 6.53 -11.85 3.37
CA LEU A 28 5.19 -11.45 3.80
C LEU A 28 5.10 -11.30 5.32
N LEU A 29 5.64 -12.25 6.08
CA LEU A 29 5.71 -12.16 7.55
C LEU A 29 6.50 -10.92 7.99
N SER A 30 7.64 -10.64 7.37
CA SER A 30 8.44 -9.45 7.66
C SER A 30 7.70 -8.16 7.31
N ARG A 31 6.99 -8.14 6.17
CA ARG A 31 6.21 -6.99 5.70
C ARG A 31 5.09 -6.64 6.67
N TYR A 32 4.28 -7.61 7.05
CA TYR A 32 3.16 -7.38 7.97
C TYR A 32 3.61 -7.19 9.42
N GLY A 33 4.74 -7.77 9.80
CA GLY A 33 5.40 -7.55 11.09
C GLY A 33 6.15 -6.23 11.21
N GLY A 34 6.26 -5.44 10.13
CA GLY A 34 6.93 -4.14 10.16
C GLY A 34 8.45 -4.19 10.08
N ASP A 35 9.04 -5.37 9.84
CA ASP A 35 10.49 -5.53 9.69
C ASP A 35 10.95 -5.05 8.30
N SER A 36 11.00 -3.73 8.15
CA SER A 36 11.44 -3.12 6.90
C SER A 36 12.91 -3.41 6.55
N ALA A 37 13.75 -3.72 7.56
CA ALA A 37 15.15 -4.08 7.32
C ALA A 37 15.23 -5.44 6.62
N ASN A 38 14.51 -6.43 7.11
CA ASN A 38 14.45 -7.74 6.48
C ASN A 38 13.76 -7.66 5.09
N VAL A 39 12.63 -6.96 4.98
CA VAL A 39 11.96 -6.72 3.68
C VAL A 39 12.92 -6.13 2.65
N SER A 40 13.81 -5.21 3.05
CA SER A 40 14.77 -4.56 2.14
C SER A 40 15.78 -5.51 1.51
N LEU A 41 16.02 -6.68 2.12
CA LEU A 41 16.94 -7.70 1.59
C LEU A 41 16.37 -8.45 0.38
N PHE A 42 15.05 -8.48 0.23
CA PHE A 42 14.36 -9.19 -0.84
C PHE A 42 14.08 -8.33 -2.07
N ILE A 43 14.09 -6.99 -1.94
CA ILE A 43 13.69 -6.07 -3.00
C ILE A 43 14.86 -5.31 -3.60
N SER A 44 14.81 -5.05 -4.91
CA SER A 44 15.86 -4.31 -5.62
C SER A 44 15.81 -2.81 -5.33
N GLU A 45 16.86 -2.07 -5.74
CA GLU A 45 16.86 -0.61 -5.62
C GLU A 45 15.80 0.07 -6.51
N ASP A 46 15.48 -0.55 -7.66
CA ASP A 46 14.49 -0.07 -8.62
C ASP A 46 13.09 -0.65 -8.34
N PHE A 47 12.86 -1.17 -7.13
CA PHE A 47 11.62 -1.82 -6.74
C PHE A 47 10.40 -0.92 -6.85
N ILE A 48 9.29 -1.50 -7.35
CA ILE A 48 7.97 -0.86 -7.42
C ILE A 48 6.91 -1.80 -6.86
N TYR A 49 6.08 -1.29 -5.95
CA TYR A 49 4.84 -1.94 -5.54
C TYR A 49 3.65 -1.24 -6.22
N GLU A 50 2.96 -1.96 -7.08
CA GLU A 50 1.77 -1.47 -7.77
C GLU A 50 0.52 -1.91 -7.00
N HIS A 51 -0.21 -0.95 -6.47
CA HIS A 51 -1.50 -1.20 -5.84
C HIS A 51 -2.59 -1.47 -6.89
N THR A 52 -3.64 -2.17 -6.48
CA THR A 52 -4.85 -2.30 -7.31
C THR A 52 -5.36 -0.91 -7.68
N SER A 53 -5.62 -0.68 -8.97
CA SER A 53 -6.26 0.55 -9.40
C SER A 53 -7.65 0.68 -8.81
N TYR A 54 -8.08 1.90 -8.56
CA TYR A 54 -9.42 2.18 -8.07
C TYR A 54 -10.06 3.37 -8.81
N VAL A 55 -11.38 3.40 -8.83
CA VAL A 55 -12.15 4.52 -9.39
C VAL A 55 -12.52 5.47 -8.24
N GLY A 56 -12.14 6.73 -8.36
CA GLY A 56 -12.34 7.70 -7.29
C GLY A 56 -11.98 9.13 -7.67
N LEU A 57 -11.76 9.98 -6.66
CA LEU A 57 -11.37 11.38 -6.84
C LEU A 57 -9.84 11.60 -6.81
N GLY A 58 -9.05 10.56 -6.55
CA GLY A 58 -7.59 10.64 -6.56
C GLY A 58 -6.98 11.55 -5.49
N ILE A 59 -7.59 11.63 -4.32
CA ILE A 59 -7.15 12.46 -3.21
C ILE A 59 -7.08 11.67 -1.91
N GLU A 60 -6.12 12.04 -1.04
CA GLU A 60 -6.12 11.64 0.36
C GLU A 60 -6.63 12.82 1.21
N THR A 61 -7.45 12.52 2.20
CA THR A 61 -8.06 13.53 3.06
C THR A 61 -7.86 13.22 4.53
N ARG A 62 -7.91 14.27 5.36
CA ARG A 62 -7.95 14.16 6.81
C ARG A 62 -9.09 15.01 7.34
N TYR A 63 -9.90 14.46 8.25
CA TYR A 63 -10.98 15.20 8.89
C TYR A 63 -10.42 16.20 9.90
N VAL A 64 -10.72 17.47 9.70
CA VAL A 64 -10.27 18.58 10.54
C VAL A 64 -11.31 19.70 10.49
N ASP A 65 -11.73 20.22 11.65
CA ASP A 65 -12.65 21.34 11.76
C ASP A 65 -13.91 21.18 10.87
N GLU A 66 -14.63 20.07 11.08
CA GLU A 66 -15.89 19.75 10.38
C GLU A 66 -15.77 19.69 8.84
N SER A 67 -14.58 19.47 8.33
CA SER A 67 -14.29 19.36 6.90
C SER A 67 -13.24 18.29 6.61
N LEU A 68 -13.15 17.87 5.36
CA LEU A 68 -12.06 17.01 4.90
C LEU A 68 -11.00 17.88 4.22
N LEU A 69 -9.87 18.07 4.90
CA LEU A 69 -8.68 18.72 4.35
C LEU A 69 -7.99 17.77 3.36
N ILE A 70 -7.79 18.19 2.13
CA ILE A 70 -7.00 17.46 1.14
C ILE A 70 -5.52 17.53 1.52
N THR A 71 -4.93 16.39 1.81
CA THR A 71 -3.52 16.26 2.24
C THR A 71 -2.60 15.80 1.12
N LYS A 72 -3.16 15.13 0.09
CA LYS A 72 -2.41 14.65 -1.06
C LYS A 72 -3.31 14.54 -2.29
N VAL A 73 -2.75 14.82 -3.45
CA VAL A 73 -3.31 14.49 -4.77
C VAL A 73 -2.43 13.38 -5.34
N LEU A 74 -3.05 12.28 -5.75
CA LEU A 74 -2.32 11.07 -6.18
C LEU A 74 -1.70 11.23 -7.57
N ASN A 75 -2.39 11.98 -8.45
CA ASN A 75 -1.91 12.26 -9.80
C ASN A 75 -2.45 13.59 -10.30
N ASP A 76 -1.61 14.62 -10.30
CA ASP A 76 -1.96 15.98 -10.74
C ASP A 76 -2.32 16.08 -12.23
N SER A 77 -1.87 15.12 -13.04
CA SER A 77 -2.21 15.10 -14.48
C SER A 77 -3.64 14.65 -14.72
N ILE A 78 -4.21 13.87 -13.81
CA ILE A 78 -5.58 13.37 -13.85
C ILE A 78 -6.49 14.29 -13.03
N GLN A 79 -6.17 14.50 -11.73
CA GLN A 79 -6.94 15.36 -10.85
C GLN A 79 -6.57 16.84 -11.05
N LYS A 80 -7.37 17.55 -11.84
CA LYS A 80 -7.15 18.97 -12.17
C LYS A 80 -8.02 19.94 -11.38
N TYR A 81 -8.96 19.43 -10.61
CA TYR A 81 -9.99 20.25 -9.96
C TYR A 81 -9.67 20.54 -8.49
N LEU A 82 -8.99 19.63 -7.83
CA LEU A 82 -8.67 19.68 -6.41
C LEU A 82 -7.16 19.77 -6.19
N GLN A 83 -6.75 20.43 -5.10
CA GLN A 83 -5.35 20.57 -4.73
C GLN A 83 -5.15 20.38 -3.23
N VAL A 84 -3.91 20.12 -2.82
CA VAL A 84 -3.53 20.03 -1.41
C VAL A 84 -3.82 21.35 -0.70
N GLY A 85 -4.56 21.27 0.40
CA GLY A 85 -5.01 22.41 1.21
C GLY A 85 -6.44 22.85 0.92
N ASP A 86 -7.12 22.34 -0.11
CA ASP A 86 -8.56 22.50 -0.27
C ASP A 86 -9.31 21.79 0.85
N ARG A 87 -10.51 22.27 1.19
CA ARG A 87 -11.38 21.68 2.21
C ARG A 87 -12.72 21.29 1.60
N VAL A 88 -13.13 20.06 1.77
CA VAL A 88 -14.44 19.54 1.33
C VAL A 88 -15.38 19.53 2.52
N TYR A 89 -16.56 20.10 2.37
CA TYR A 89 -17.61 20.20 3.40
C TYR A 89 -18.80 19.30 3.11
N GLU A 90 -19.13 19.13 1.82
CA GLU A 90 -20.21 18.22 1.42
C GLU A 90 -19.81 17.37 0.21
N HIS A 91 -20.34 16.17 0.16
CA HIS A 91 -20.24 15.24 -0.95
C HIS A 91 -21.62 14.68 -1.28
N ASN A 92 -22.08 14.87 -2.51
CA ASN A 92 -23.40 14.43 -3.00
C ASN A 92 -24.55 14.81 -2.04
N ASN A 93 -24.58 16.09 -1.61
CA ASN A 93 -25.54 16.68 -0.68
C ASN A 93 -25.54 16.08 0.74
N LYS A 94 -24.44 15.44 1.16
CA LYS A 94 -24.23 14.98 2.52
C LYS A 94 -23.03 15.70 3.11
N ILE A 95 -23.17 16.18 4.34
CA ILE A 95 -22.05 16.74 5.10
C ILE A 95 -21.02 15.64 5.30
N VAL A 96 -19.75 15.99 5.12
CA VAL A 96 -18.64 15.05 5.33
C VAL A 96 -18.40 14.80 6.81
N ASP A 97 -17.87 13.63 7.13
CA ASP A 97 -17.53 13.22 8.50
C ASP A 97 -16.13 12.57 8.55
N SER A 98 -15.77 12.04 9.69
CA SER A 98 -14.49 11.37 9.94
C SER A 98 -14.31 10.06 9.15
N LEU A 99 -15.35 9.51 8.54
CA LEU A 99 -15.26 8.33 7.67
C LEU A 99 -14.69 8.67 6.28
N GLY A 100 -14.59 9.97 5.96
CA GLY A 100 -14.04 10.46 4.71
C GLY A 100 -15.03 10.42 3.53
N LEU A 101 -14.50 10.49 2.31
CA LEU A 101 -15.30 10.45 1.09
C LEU A 101 -15.53 9.01 0.64
N ILE A 102 -16.77 8.61 0.57
CA ILE A 102 -17.17 7.33 -0.02
C ILE A 102 -17.67 7.60 -1.44
N THR A 103 -16.78 7.49 -2.40
CA THR A 103 -17.12 7.64 -3.83
C THR A 103 -17.57 6.30 -4.39
N ASN A 104 -18.71 6.31 -5.10
CA ASN A 104 -19.24 5.15 -5.80
C ASN A 104 -19.70 5.59 -7.18
N GLY A 105 -19.42 4.75 -8.19
CA GLY A 105 -19.88 4.97 -9.55
C GLY A 105 -18.84 4.54 -10.59
N PRO A 106 -19.21 4.49 -11.86
CA PRO A 106 -18.29 4.22 -12.95
C PRO A 106 -17.37 5.41 -13.25
N ILE A 107 -16.30 5.17 -14.01
CA ILE A 107 -15.43 6.23 -14.53
C ILE A 107 -16.26 7.26 -15.29
N GLY A 108 -15.99 8.54 -15.05
CA GLY A 108 -16.70 9.68 -15.65
C GLY A 108 -17.96 10.11 -14.90
N GLU A 109 -18.45 9.34 -13.91
CA GLU A 109 -19.58 9.76 -13.10
C GLU A 109 -19.20 10.96 -12.24
N LYS A 110 -20.02 12.02 -12.33
CA LYS A 110 -19.76 13.28 -11.63
C LYS A 110 -20.17 13.21 -10.17
N GLN A 111 -19.25 13.59 -9.31
CA GLN A 111 -19.44 13.75 -7.87
C GLN A 111 -19.60 15.24 -7.57
N LYS A 112 -20.69 15.61 -6.90
CA LYS A 112 -20.94 16.98 -6.46
C LYS A 112 -20.25 17.22 -5.13
N LEU A 113 -19.36 18.21 -5.10
CA LEU A 113 -18.66 18.63 -3.88
C LEU A 113 -18.96 20.09 -3.57
N ILE A 114 -19.05 20.41 -2.26
CA ILE A 114 -18.95 21.79 -1.75
C ILE A 114 -17.57 21.94 -1.14
N VAL A 115 -16.78 22.86 -1.69
CA VAL A 115 -15.34 22.99 -1.39
C VAL A 115 -15.01 24.44 -1.10
N ILE A 116 -14.13 24.68 -0.13
CA ILE A 116 -13.38 25.93 0.00
C ILE A 116 -11.97 25.67 -0.55
N LYS A 117 -11.58 26.44 -1.56
CA LYS A 117 -10.25 26.35 -2.16
C LYS A 117 -9.19 26.93 -1.23
N LYS A 118 -7.97 26.37 -1.29
CA LYS A 118 -6.85 26.87 -0.49
C LYS A 118 -6.65 28.36 -0.67
N GLY A 119 -6.69 29.12 0.45
CA GLY A 119 -6.54 30.58 0.47
C GLY A 119 -7.80 31.36 0.17
N GLU A 120 -8.92 30.70 -0.12
CA GLU A 120 -10.23 31.34 -0.31
C GLU A 120 -11.07 31.23 0.97
N ARG A 121 -12.20 31.96 0.98
CA ARG A 121 -13.17 31.92 2.09
C ARG A 121 -14.57 31.49 1.63
N ASP A 122 -14.81 31.51 0.31
CA ASP A 122 -16.14 31.26 -0.25
C ASP A 122 -16.29 29.80 -0.64
N PHE A 123 -17.48 29.29 -0.41
CA PHE A 123 -17.87 27.96 -0.87
C PHE A 123 -18.02 27.92 -2.40
N ARG A 124 -17.48 26.87 -3.00
CA ARG A 124 -17.67 26.54 -4.42
C ARG A 124 -18.38 25.20 -4.57
N VAL A 125 -19.38 25.15 -5.41
CA VAL A 125 -19.98 23.90 -5.86
C VAL A 125 -19.21 23.42 -7.07
N MET A 126 -18.69 22.20 -7.00
CA MET A 126 -17.90 21.59 -8.08
C MET A 126 -18.48 20.22 -8.43
N GLU A 127 -18.53 19.93 -9.72
CA GLU A 127 -18.85 18.59 -10.25
C GLU A 127 -17.56 17.99 -10.81
N ILE A 128 -17.07 16.92 -10.17
CA ILE A 128 -15.78 16.31 -10.47
C ILE A 128 -16.01 14.88 -10.92
N PRO A 129 -15.55 14.51 -12.12
CA PRO A 129 -15.70 13.14 -12.60
C PRO A 129 -14.84 12.17 -11.78
N LEU A 130 -15.33 10.96 -11.61
CA LEU A 130 -14.54 9.85 -11.12
C LEU A 130 -13.59 9.39 -12.22
N GLU A 131 -12.34 9.15 -11.84
CA GLU A 131 -11.29 8.68 -12.73
C GLU A 131 -10.63 7.42 -12.18
N GLU A 132 -9.97 6.64 -13.04
CA GLU A 132 -9.16 5.51 -12.59
C GLU A 132 -7.79 6.02 -12.13
N TYR A 133 -7.43 5.69 -10.89
CA TYR A 133 -6.15 6.02 -10.29
C TYR A 133 -5.35 4.76 -10.03
N ARG A 134 -4.06 4.82 -10.39
CA ARG A 134 -3.05 3.84 -10.00
C ARG A 134 -2.13 4.48 -8.99
N PHE A 135 -1.82 3.75 -7.97
CA PHE A 135 -0.89 4.17 -6.95
C PHE A 135 0.29 3.20 -6.93
N GLU A 136 1.49 3.77 -6.99
CA GLU A 136 2.74 3.02 -6.96
C GLU A 136 3.60 3.51 -5.81
N GLU A 137 4.28 2.59 -5.16
CA GLU A 137 5.30 2.88 -4.15
C GLU A 137 6.66 2.43 -4.68
N ASN A 138 7.65 3.33 -4.60
CA ASN A 138 9.04 2.95 -4.77
C ASN A 138 9.57 2.27 -3.49
N LYS A 139 10.80 1.74 -3.54
CA LYS A 139 11.44 1.07 -2.40
C LYS A 139 11.31 1.84 -1.10
N ASN A 140 11.64 3.14 -1.07
CA ASN A 140 11.65 3.92 0.15
C ASN A 140 10.24 4.10 0.72
N SER A 141 9.28 4.53 -0.09
CA SER A 141 7.89 4.71 0.35
C SER A 141 7.25 3.39 0.78
N PHE A 142 7.59 2.28 0.11
CA PHE A 142 7.12 0.95 0.50
C PHE A 142 7.68 0.52 1.87
N LEU A 143 8.98 0.70 2.12
CA LEU A 143 9.57 0.37 3.42
C LEU A 143 9.02 1.22 4.57
N GLU A 144 8.70 2.50 4.30
CA GLU A 144 7.98 3.35 5.25
C GLU A 144 6.55 2.86 5.50
N SER A 145 5.84 2.42 4.45
CA SER A 145 4.50 1.84 4.57
C SER A 145 4.50 0.55 5.39
N VAL A 146 5.52 -0.30 5.22
CA VAL A 146 5.73 -1.52 6.03
C VAL A 146 5.80 -1.18 7.52
N LYS A 147 6.63 -0.21 7.92
CA LYS A 147 6.73 0.21 9.33
C LYS A 147 5.40 0.70 9.88
N ARG A 148 4.75 1.63 9.17
CA ARG A 148 3.47 2.22 9.60
C ARG A 148 2.32 1.22 9.64
N TYR A 149 2.38 0.16 8.85
CA TYR A 149 1.34 -0.86 8.83
C TYR A 149 1.32 -1.65 10.13
N SER A 150 2.47 -2.12 10.59
CA SER A 150 2.59 -2.93 11.81
C SER A 150 2.14 -2.17 13.07
N GLU A 151 2.36 -0.84 13.13
CA GLU A 151 1.95 0.01 14.25
C GLU A 151 0.42 0.04 14.48
N LYS A 152 -0.37 -0.39 13.50
CA LYS A 152 -1.84 -0.38 13.56
C LYS A 152 -2.44 -1.66 14.13
N TRP A 153 -1.63 -2.69 14.28
CA TRP A 153 -2.10 -4.02 14.63
C TRP A 153 -1.42 -4.51 15.90
N TYR A 154 -2.23 -4.98 16.83
CA TYR A 154 -1.74 -5.61 18.06
C TYR A 154 -1.18 -7.01 17.77
N ASP A 155 -1.92 -7.74 16.92
CA ASP A 155 -1.57 -9.10 16.50
C ASP A 155 -2.05 -9.35 15.08
N TYR A 156 -1.39 -10.27 14.37
CA TYR A 156 -1.79 -10.70 13.03
C TYR A 156 -1.40 -12.15 12.78
N ASP A 157 -2.13 -12.78 11.86
CA ASP A 157 -1.83 -14.11 11.32
C ASP A 157 -1.83 -14.06 9.78
N LEU A 158 -1.01 -14.89 9.17
CA LEU A 158 -0.85 -14.99 7.72
C LEU A 158 -0.88 -16.45 7.30
N GLU A 159 -1.83 -16.79 6.45
CA GLU A 159 -1.94 -18.11 5.85
C GLU A 159 -1.69 -18.05 4.35
N ILE A 160 -0.65 -18.74 3.89
CA ILE A 160 -0.42 -18.95 2.46
C ILE A 160 -1.38 -20.05 1.98
N LEU A 161 -2.26 -19.69 1.06
CA LEU A 161 -3.27 -20.59 0.51
C LEU A 161 -2.75 -21.31 -0.73
N ASP A 162 -1.95 -20.63 -1.56
CA ASP A 162 -1.34 -21.19 -2.77
C ASP A 162 -0.13 -20.38 -3.23
N ILE A 163 0.87 -21.06 -3.78
CA ILE A 163 2.04 -20.43 -4.42
C ILE A 163 2.26 -21.08 -5.76
N LEU A 164 2.37 -20.27 -6.80
CA LEU A 164 2.65 -20.70 -8.16
C LEU A 164 3.89 -20.00 -8.69
N LYS A 165 4.88 -20.76 -9.15
CA LYS A 165 6.09 -20.21 -9.76
C LYS A 165 6.15 -20.52 -11.24
N LYS A 166 6.36 -19.48 -12.05
CA LYS A 166 6.61 -19.61 -13.48
C LYS A 166 7.78 -18.73 -13.89
N LYS A 167 8.92 -19.34 -14.16
CA LYS A 167 10.17 -18.65 -14.55
C LYS A 167 10.62 -17.62 -13.47
N HIS A 168 10.43 -16.33 -13.74
CA HIS A 168 10.81 -15.22 -12.88
C HIS A 168 9.59 -14.54 -12.24
N THR A 169 8.46 -15.19 -12.23
CA THR A 169 7.24 -14.70 -11.58
C THR A 169 6.79 -15.73 -10.55
N ILE A 170 6.54 -15.24 -9.33
CA ILE A 170 5.90 -16.00 -8.27
C ILE A 170 4.55 -15.34 -8.05
N VAL A 171 3.49 -16.14 -7.98
CA VAL A 171 2.13 -15.68 -7.65
C VAL A 171 1.76 -16.31 -6.33
N VAL A 172 1.31 -15.50 -5.40
CA VAL A 172 0.93 -15.95 -4.06
C VAL A 172 -0.51 -15.58 -3.81
N HIS A 173 -1.29 -16.54 -3.37
CA HIS A 173 -2.61 -16.33 -2.80
C HIS A 173 -2.52 -16.56 -1.29
N TYR A 174 -2.88 -15.55 -0.51
CA TYR A 174 -2.81 -15.63 0.94
C TYR A 174 -4.01 -14.98 1.61
N ARG A 175 -4.27 -15.37 2.85
CA ARG A 175 -5.20 -14.75 3.76
C ARG A 175 -4.43 -14.08 4.90
N TRP A 176 -4.82 -12.87 5.21
CA TRP A 176 -4.34 -12.14 6.36
C TRP A 176 -5.47 -11.88 7.33
N GLU A 177 -5.19 -12.03 8.62
CA GLU A 177 -6.10 -11.70 9.71
C GLU A 177 -5.35 -10.86 10.74
N GLY A 178 -6.03 -9.93 11.41
CA GLY A 178 -5.39 -9.13 12.45
C GLY A 178 -6.36 -8.44 13.39
N SER A 179 -5.90 -8.15 14.60
CA SER A 179 -6.64 -7.39 15.60
C SER A 179 -5.90 -6.11 15.96
N ARG A 180 -6.63 -5.07 16.34
CA ARG A 180 -6.07 -3.80 16.83
C ARG A 180 -5.81 -3.76 18.33
N GLU A 181 -6.37 -4.70 19.07
CA GLU A 181 -6.29 -4.80 20.51
C GLU A 181 -6.34 -6.25 20.96
N GLU A 182 -5.86 -6.53 22.14
CA GLU A 182 -5.89 -7.87 22.74
C GLU A 182 -7.33 -8.38 22.87
N ASN A 183 -7.59 -9.57 22.32
CA ASN A 183 -8.92 -10.17 22.23
C ASN A 183 -9.97 -9.29 21.50
N GLY A 184 -9.52 -8.39 20.66
CA GLY A 184 -10.37 -7.49 19.88
C GLY A 184 -11.04 -8.14 18.67
N LYS A 185 -11.75 -7.32 17.91
CA LYS A 185 -12.37 -7.73 16.64
C LYS A 185 -11.28 -8.17 15.63
N ILE A 186 -11.50 -9.31 14.99
CA ILE A 186 -10.66 -9.79 13.92
C ILE A 186 -11.08 -9.16 12.60
N TYR A 187 -10.11 -8.61 11.90
CA TYR A 187 -10.24 -8.07 10.54
C TYR A 187 -9.49 -9.00 9.59
N THR A 188 -10.08 -9.30 8.43
CA THR A 188 -9.51 -10.25 7.49
C THR A 188 -9.60 -9.78 6.05
N PHE A 189 -8.64 -10.16 5.23
CA PHE A 189 -8.72 -10.06 3.78
C PHE A 189 -7.95 -11.18 3.10
N SER A 190 -8.29 -11.45 1.83
CA SER A 190 -7.49 -12.29 0.95
C SER A 190 -6.87 -11.44 -0.14
N ALA A 191 -5.66 -11.79 -0.54
CA ALA A 191 -4.94 -11.11 -1.61
C ALA A 191 -4.26 -12.11 -2.54
N ILE A 192 -4.13 -11.71 -3.80
CA ILE A 192 -3.26 -12.36 -4.78
C ILE A 192 -2.19 -11.36 -5.16
N GLU A 193 -0.93 -11.72 -5.03
CA GLU A 193 0.19 -10.86 -5.41
C GLU A 193 1.10 -11.56 -6.41
N PHE A 194 1.54 -10.79 -7.40
CA PHE A 194 2.49 -11.20 -8.43
C PHE A 194 3.86 -10.59 -8.11
N TYR A 195 4.84 -11.43 -7.86
CA TYR A 195 6.22 -11.06 -7.59
C TYR A 195 7.06 -11.27 -8.82
N TYR A 196 7.63 -10.20 -9.36
CA TYR A 196 8.52 -10.24 -10.52
C TYR A 196 9.97 -10.19 -10.08
N ILE A 197 10.71 -11.27 -10.35
CA ILE A 197 12.08 -11.45 -9.90
C ILE A 197 13.05 -10.99 -10.98
N ASN A 198 14.01 -10.15 -10.60
CA ASN A 198 15.09 -9.69 -11.48
C ASN A 198 16.02 -10.85 -11.84
N LYS A 199 16.24 -11.06 -13.14
CA LYS A 199 17.09 -12.15 -13.64
C LYS A 199 18.58 -12.03 -13.26
N LYS A 200 19.06 -10.81 -12.98
CA LYS A 200 20.48 -10.56 -12.70
C LYS A 200 20.81 -10.53 -11.22
N LYS A 201 19.86 -10.05 -10.41
CA LYS A 201 20.06 -9.80 -8.98
C LYS A 201 19.34 -10.84 -8.11
N ASP A 202 18.46 -11.64 -8.70
CA ASP A 202 17.57 -12.59 -8.02
C ASP A 202 16.73 -11.95 -6.88
N LEU A 203 16.44 -10.64 -7.01
CA LEU A 203 15.63 -9.85 -6.08
C LEU A 203 14.28 -9.53 -6.72
N ILE A 204 13.30 -9.16 -5.89
CA ILE A 204 11.99 -8.70 -6.33
C ILE A 204 12.13 -7.28 -6.90
N ASP A 205 11.82 -7.10 -8.18
CA ASP A 205 11.79 -5.78 -8.82
C ASP A 205 10.42 -5.13 -8.74
N ARG A 206 9.36 -5.95 -8.76
CA ARG A 206 7.99 -5.44 -8.79
C ARG A 206 7.03 -6.41 -8.10
N ILE A 207 6.09 -5.83 -7.38
CA ILE A 207 4.92 -6.55 -6.87
C ILE A 207 3.67 -5.88 -7.43
N VAL A 208 2.71 -6.68 -7.89
CA VAL A 208 1.37 -6.23 -8.28
C VAL A 208 0.36 -6.92 -7.37
N GLY A 209 -0.33 -6.14 -6.55
CA GLY A 209 -1.30 -6.67 -5.60
C GLY A 209 -2.73 -6.55 -6.11
N LEU A 210 -3.51 -7.61 -5.90
CA LEU A 210 -4.96 -7.65 -6.12
C LEU A 210 -5.64 -8.08 -4.83
N TRP A 211 -6.44 -7.21 -4.23
CA TRP A 211 -7.18 -7.51 -3.01
C TRP A 211 -8.49 -6.75 -2.93
N SER A 212 -9.43 -7.24 -2.12
CA SER A 212 -10.74 -6.61 -1.97
C SER A 212 -10.71 -5.51 -0.90
N GLU A 213 -10.18 -4.34 -1.25
CA GLU A 213 -10.11 -3.19 -0.36
C GLU A 213 -11.47 -2.79 0.19
N LYS A 214 -12.51 -2.79 -0.65
CA LYS A 214 -13.88 -2.46 -0.23
C LYS A 214 -14.38 -3.42 0.85
N GLN A 215 -14.20 -4.72 0.65
CA GLN A 215 -14.62 -5.73 1.62
C GLN A 215 -13.88 -5.56 2.96
N PHE A 216 -12.61 -5.22 2.91
CA PHE A 216 -11.82 -4.97 4.11
C PHE A 216 -12.30 -3.71 4.83
N ARG A 217 -12.48 -2.59 4.12
CA ARG A 217 -12.98 -1.33 4.69
C ARG A 217 -14.38 -1.45 5.30
N ASP A 218 -15.24 -2.27 4.73
CA ASP A 218 -16.60 -2.46 5.24
C ASP A 218 -16.63 -3.15 6.63
N GLN A 219 -15.54 -3.78 7.07
CA GLN A 219 -15.41 -4.37 8.40
C GLN A 219 -15.22 -3.34 9.53
N PHE A 220 -14.90 -2.09 9.20
CA PHE A 220 -14.69 -1.01 10.18
C PHE A 220 -15.96 -0.17 10.44
N LYS A 221 -17.08 -0.51 9.81
CA LYS A 221 -18.37 0.20 9.93
C LYS A 221 -19.22 -0.35 11.09
#